data_42e506aa772c4ed0dd091730ee175b74
#
_entry.id   42e506aa772c4ed0dd091730ee175b74
#
_cell.length_a   1.000
_cell.length_b   1.000
_cell.length_c   1.000
_cell.angle_alpha   90.00
_cell.angle_beta   90.00
_cell.angle_gamma   90.00
#
_symmetry.space_group_name_H-M   'P 1'
#
loop_
_entity.id
_entity.type
_entity.pdbx_description
1 polymer ?
#
loop_
_entity_poly.entity_id
_entity_poly.type
_entity_poly.pdbx_seq_one_letter_code
_entity_poly.pdbx_strand_id
1 'polypeptide(L)'
;MGVGSTEPITSGGAGLAGAGAERSIRLVKDELRPPEPPSRRHLISIADLTRDDVERLLGVAHVFEGSLSRNVKKLPTLKGFLVVNLFYESSTRTSSSFELAAKRLSADTMTIKSAGSSVDKGESLKDTALTLGAYDPDVIVLRHPQIGSPQLVARVTDAHVVNAGDGKHQHPTQALLDLYTIQQHVGPLEGLHVAIVGDVLHSRVARSLVQAFALVGVRCTLVGPPALLPRDFGADMTSDIDAIRDADVVYVLRMQNERMETGANYVPSIREYSARWGITPERLRPGQKVMHPGPMNRGVEIDPRVADSVESLVETQVRSGLVVRMAVLYDVLTGGPVGVRNLAAAEVA
;
A
#
# COMPACT_ATOMS: atom_id res chain seq x y z
N MET A 1 21.24 -86.42 31.44
CA MET A 1 22.00 -85.79 30.35
C MET A 1 21.06 -85.51 29.25
N GLY A 2 20.79 -84.25 28.96
CA GLY A 2 19.91 -83.85 27.90
C GLY A 2 19.67 -82.33 28.00
N VAL A 3 20.36 -81.60 27.18
CA VAL A 3 20.42 -80.17 27.15
C VAL A 3 19.20 -79.67 26.41
N GLY A 4 18.37 -78.81 27.04
CA GLY A 4 17.24 -78.15 26.42
C GLY A 4 17.69 -76.88 25.70
N SER A 5 17.37 -76.78 24.43
CA SER A 5 17.54 -75.63 23.60
C SER A 5 16.34 -74.65 23.78
N THR A 6 16.58 -73.44 24.22
CA THR A 6 15.61 -72.37 24.27
C THR A 6 15.67 -71.55 22.96
N GLU A 7 14.60 -71.55 22.19
CA GLU A 7 14.35 -70.56 21.06
C GLU A 7 13.98 -69.25 21.59
N PRO A 8 14.41 -68.12 20.92
CA PRO A 8 13.99 -66.79 21.31
C PRO A 8 12.67 -66.39 20.64
N ILE A 9 11.77 -65.84 21.45
CA ILE A 9 10.49 -65.21 21.01
C ILE A 9 10.82 -63.94 20.25
N THR A 10 10.48 -63.87 18.97
CA THR A 10 10.51 -62.65 18.15
C THR A 10 9.27 -61.82 18.44
N SER A 11 9.47 -60.63 19.01
CA SER A 11 8.46 -59.60 19.18
C SER A 11 8.20 -58.89 17.84
N GLY A 12 7.19 -59.30 17.11
CA GLY A 12 6.60 -58.54 15.99
C GLY A 12 5.49 -57.63 16.50
N GLY A 13 5.70 -56.32 16.47
CA GLY A 13 4.64 -55.40 16.87
C GLY A 13 5.05 -53.94 17.00
N ALA A 14 5.70 -53.36 16.01
CA ALA A 14 5.99 -51.94 16.01
C ALA A 14 6.04 -51.28 14.60
N GLY A 15 5.21 -51.74 13.66
CA GLY A 15 5.28 -51.27 12.28
C GLY A 15 4.05 -50.57 11.72
N LEU A 16 2.88 -50.61 12.39
CA LEU A 16 1.63 -50.12 11.81
C LEU A 16 1.13 -48.76 12.34
N ALA A 17 1.62 -48.31 13.48
CA ALA A 17 1.17 -47.02 14.06
C ALA A 17 1.91 -45.81 13.45
N GLY A 18 3.17 -45.99 12.99
CA GLY A 18 3.95 -44.90 12.41
C GLY A 18 3.49 -44.47 11.01
N ALA A 19 3.15 -45.41 10.16
CA ALA A 19 2.72 -45.14 8.78
C ALA A 19 1.37 -44.41 8.66
N GLY A 20 0.47 -44.68 9.60
CA GLY A 20 -0.85 -43.99 9.65
C GLY A 20 -0.74 -42.56 10.10
N ALA A 21 0.10 -42.29 11.09
CA ALA A 21 0.32 -40.94 11.60
C ALA A 21 1.10 -40.06 10.58
N GLU A 22 2.11 -40.59 9.94
CA GLU A 22 2.82 -39.88 8.86
C GLU A 22 1.92 -39.56 7.63
N ARG A 23 1.04 -40.50 7.28
CA ARG A 23 0.09 -40.33 6.19
C ARG A 23 -0.97 -39.26 6.55
N SER A 24 -1.45 -39.24 7.79
CA SER A 24 -2.40 -38.20 8.28
C SER A 24 -1.75 -36.83 8.36
N ILE A 25 -0.51 -36.73 8.83
CA ILE A 25 0.25 -35.47 8.85
C ILE A 25 0.52 -34.97 7.43
N ARG A 26 0.81 -35.86 6.48
CA ARG A 26 1.04 -35.51 5.08
C ARG A 26 -0.24 -35.02 4.39
N LEU A 27 -1.38 -35.65 4.63
CA LEU A 27 -2.69 -35.23 4.13
C LEU A 27 -3.09 -33.85 4.69
N VAL A 28 -2.90 -33.61 5.99
CA VAL A 28 -3.15 -32.29 6.60
C VAL A 28 -2.22 -31.21 6.05
N LYS A 29 -0.95 -31.53 5.77
CA LYS A 29 -0.02 -30.59 5.12
C LYS A 29 -0.40 -30.30 3.68
N ASP A 30 -0.89 -31.25 2.92
CA ASP A 30 -1.32 -31.07 1.54
C ASP A 30 -2.67 -30.32 1.45
N GLU A 31 -3.60 -30.53 2.40
CA GLU A 31 -4.85 -29.78 2.50
C GLU A 31 -4.66 -28.34 3.01
N LEU A 32 -3.59 -28.09 3.80
CA LEU A 32 -3.21 -26.77 4.30
C LEU A 32 -2.18 -26.09 3.40
N ARG A 33 -1.82 -26.72 2.26
CA ARG A 33 -0.88 -26.10 1.31
C ARG A 33 -1.50 -24.81 0.81
N PRO A 34 -0.87 -23.65 1.06
CA PRO A 34 -1.36 -22.41 0.47
C PRO A 34 -1.42 -22.55 -1.05
N PRO A 35 -2.37 -21.89 -1.73
CA PRO A 35 -2.42 -21.88 -3.18
C PRO A 35 -1.03 -21.50 -3.73
N GLU A 36 -0.72 -21.98 -4.94
CA GLU A 36 0.58 -21.70 -5.58
C GLU A 36 0.92 -20.21 -5.44
N PRO A 37 2.17 -19.88 -5.08
CA PRO A 37 2.56 -18.50 -4.84
C PRO A 37 2.22 -17.65 -6.06
N PRO A 38 1.70 -16.43 -5.86
CA PRO A 38 1.31 -15.56 -6.94
C PRO A 38 2.47 -15.30 -7.91
N SER A 39 2.16 -15.10 -9.17
CA SER A 39 3.14 -14.74 -10.20
C SER A 39 3.91 -13.46 -9.87
N ARG A 40 3.34 -12.61 -9.02
CA ARG A 40 3.95 -11.40 -8.46
C ARG A 40 4.22 -11.57 -6.98
N ARG A 41 5.48 -11.55 -6.63
CA ARG A 41 5.93 -11.76 -5.25
C ARG A 41 5.90 -10.48 -4.39
N HIS A 42 5.94 -9.27 -4.99
CA HIS A 42 6.07 -8.00 -4.26
C HIS A 42 5.27 -6.89 -4.93
N LEU A 43 4.89 -5.85 -4.16
CA LEU A 43 4.42 -4.57 -4.67
C LEU A 43 5.36 -3.46 -4.21
N ILE A 44 6.40 -3.18 -4.97
CA ILE A 44 7.46 -2.22 -4.61
C ILE A 44 7.28 -0.89 -5.32
N SER A 45 6.88 -0.90 -6.59
CA SER A 45 6.71 0.28 -7.43
C SER A 45 5.43 0.18 -8.27
N ILE A 46 4.90 1.32 -8.69
CA ILE A 46 3.86 1.36 -9.73
C ILE A 46 4.40 0.85 -11.07
N ALA A 47 5.69 1.03 -11.35
CA ALA A 47 6.32 0.53 -12.57
C ALA A 47 6.31 -1.01 -12.67
N ASP A 48 6.07 -1.72 -11.56
CA ASP A 48 5.93 -3.19 -11.52
C ASP A 48 4.53 -3.65 -11.97
N LEU A 49 3.57 -2.72 -12.14
CA LEU A 49 2.18 -2.99 -12.49
C LEU A 49 1.91 -2.76 -13.97
N THR A 50 1.01 -3.57 -14.53
CA THR A 50 0.34 -3.32 -15.81
C THR A 50 -1.01 -2.62 -15.58
N ARG A 51 -1.63 -2.13 -16.66
CA ARG A 51 -3.02 -1.60 -16.61
C ARG A 51 -3.99 -2.65 -16.06
N ASP A 52 -3.89 -3.88 -16.52
CA ASP A 52 -4.76 -4.98 -16.07
C ASP A 52 -4.58 -5.28 -14.58
N ASP A 53 -3.35 -5.16 -14.05
CA ASP A 53 -3.09 -5.31 -12.63
C ASP A 53 -3.78 -4.21 -11.81
N VAL A 54 -3.73 -2.96 -12.29
CA VAL A 54 -4.42 -1.84 -11.63
C VAL A 54 -5.92 -2.07 -11.65
N GLU A 55 -6.51 -2.35 -12.81
CA GLU A 55 -7.95 -2.59 -12.96
C GLU A 55 -8.41 -3.75 -12.08
N ARG A 56 -7.65 -4.84 -12.01
CA ARG A 56 -7.90 -5.98 -11.14
C ARG A 56 -7.86 -5.61 -9.66
N LEU A 57 -6.84 -4.87 -9.21
CA LEU A 57 -6.73 -4.42 -7.82
C LEU A 57 -7.89 -3.49 -7.42
N LEU A 58 -8.28 -2.55 -8.29
CA LEU A 58 -9.42 -1.67 -8.05
C LEU A 58 -10.74 -2.45 -8.02
N GLY A 59 -10.90 -3.46 -8.89
CA GLY A 59 -12.06 -4.36 -8.87
C GLY A 59 -12.17 -5.16 -7.58
N VAL A 60 -11.06 -5.71 -7.06
CA VAL A 60 -11.01 -6.41 -5.77
C VAL A 60 -11.33 -5.46 -4.62
N ALA A 61 -10.82 -4.22 -4.66
CA ALA A 61 -11.12 -3.20 -3.65
C ALA A 61 -12.63 -2.88 -3.61
N HIS A 62 -13.28 -2.80 -4.77
CA HIS A 62 -14.73 -2.59 -4.88
C HIS A 62 -15.55 -3.74 -4.27
N VAL A 63 -15.14 -5.00 -4.48
CA VAL A 63 -15.77 -6.15 -3.83
C VAL A 63 -15.65 -6.06 -2.30
N PHE A 64 -14.46 -5.70 -1.78
CA PHE A 64 -14.28 -5.53 -0.33
C PHE A 64 -15.09 -4.36 0.23
N GLU A 65 -15.23 -3.25 -0.49
CA GLU A 65 -16.07 -2.14 -0.07
C GLU A 65 -17.54 -2.57 0.06
N GLY A 66 -18.05 -3.30 -0.94
CA GLY A 66 -19.39 -3.89 -0.91
C GLY A 66 -19.62 -4.84 0.27
N SER A 67 -18.64 -5.67 0.60
CA SER A 67 -18.71 -6.58 1.75
C SER A 67 -18.72 -5.83 3.09
N LEU A 68 -17.88 -4.80 3.25
CA LEU A 68 -17.83 -4.00 4.48
C LEU A 68 -19.13 -3.19 4.71
N SER A 69 -19.80 -2.76 3.64
CA SER A 69 -21.08 -2.03 3.72
C SER A 69 -22.25 -2.89 4.23
N ARG A 70 -22.17 -4.22 4.07
CA ARG A 70 -23.19 -5.20 4.54
C ARG A 70 -23.02 -5.61 6.02
N ASN A 71 -22.29 -4.85 6.84
CA ASN A 71 -21.97 -5.19 8.23
C ASN A 71 -21.06 -6.41 8.44
N VAL A 72 -20.49 -6.99 7.39
CA VAL A 72 -19.48 -8.04 7.50
C VAL A 72 -18.14 -7.39 7.83
N LYS A 73 -17.81 -7.36 9.12
CA LYS A 73 -16.60 -6.64 9.59
C LYS A 73 -15.31 -7.44 9.47
N LYS A 74 -15.36 -8.73 9.25
CA LYS A 74 -14.21 -9.61 9.07
C LYS A 74 -14.50 -10.64 7.99
N LEU A 75 -13.51 -10.85 7.12
CA LEU A 75 -13.52 -11.87 6.07
C LEU A 75 -12.40 -12.88 6.39
N PRO A 76 -12.65 -14.20 6.36
CA PRO A 76 -11.64 -15.20 6.74
C PRO A 76 -10.62 -15.48 5.61
N THR A 77 -10.47 -14.58 4.65
CA THR A 77 -9.69 -14.79 3.42
C THR A 77 -8.18 -14.93 3.62
N LEU A 78 -7.64 -14.34 4.67
CA LEU A 78 -6.21 -14.44 5.01
C LEU A 78 -6.00 -15.02 6.42
N LYS A 79 -6.90 -15.89 6.88
CA LYS A 79 -6.75 -16.59 8.15
C LYS A 79 -5.51 -17.48 8.12
N GLY A 80 -4.62 -17.32 9.11
CA GLY A 80 -3.37 -18.08 9.23
C GLY A 80 -2.18 -17.43 8.55
N PHE A 81 -2.36 -16.31 7.81
CA PHE A 81 -1.24 -15.51 7.29
C PHE A 81 -0.77 -14.49 8.32
N LEU A 82 0.54 -14.21 8.35
CA LEU A 82 1.18 -13.22 9.21
C LEU A 82 1.61 -11.99 8.40
N VAL A 83 1.09 -10.82 8.75
CA VAL A 83 1.44 -9.53 8.16
C VAL A 83 2.28 -8.71 9.14
N VAL A 84 3.54 -8.45 8.81
CA VAL A 84 4.42 -7.59 9.60
C VAL A 84 4.41 -6.17 9.03
N ASN A 85 4.01 -5.18 9.84
CA ASN A 85 4.11 -3.76 9.53
C ASN A 85 5.39 -3.18 10.12
N LEU A 86 6.39 -2.89 9.29
CA LEU A 86 7.69 -2.36 9.68
C LEU A 86 7.82 -0.89 9.25
N PHE A 87 7.75 0.03 10.22
CA PHE A 87 7.67 1.47 9.95
C PHE A 87 8.82 2.23 10.60
N TYR A 88 9.76 2.71 9.79
CA TYR A 88 10.88 3.58 10.19
C TYR A 88 10.52 5.07 10.17
N GLU A 89 9.49 5.46 9.42
CA GLU A 89 8.91 6.80 9.45
C GLU A 89 7.53 6.78 10.11
N SER A 90 7.23 7.78 10.93
CA SER A 90 5.90 7.95 11.52
C SER A 90 4.82 8.08 10.45
N SER A 91 3.79 7.28 10.56
CA SER A 91 2.63 7.32 9.65
C SER A 91 1.40 6.71 10.28
N THR A 92 0.61 7.52 10.96
CA THR A 92 -0.63 7.04 11.59
C THR A 92 -1.60 6.46 10.55
N ARG A 93 -1.87 7.19 9.45
CA ARG A 93 -2.82 6.73 8.43
C ARG A 93 -2.41 5.43 7.75
N THR A 94 -1.17 5.37 7.24
CA THR A 94 -0.71 4.21 6.47
C THR A 94 -0.57 2.98 7.36
N SER A 95 0.06 3.11 8.54
CA SER A 95 0.25 2.00 9.48
C SER A 95 -1.08 1.46 9.96
N SER A 96 -1.97 2.33 10.49
CA SER A 96 -3.26 1.89 11.03
C SER A 96 -4.15 1.26 9.95
N SER A 97 -4.11 1.74 8.70
CA SER A 97 -4.95 1.16 7.66
C SER A 97 -4.43 -0.18 7.14
N PHE A 98 -3.11 -0.43 7.08
CA PHE A 98 -2.58 -1.76 6.80
C PHE A 98 -2.89 -2.74 7.92
N GLU A 99 -2.71 -2.33 9.17
CA GLU A 99 -3.06 -3.15 10.33
C GLU A 99 -4.56 -3.50 10.32
N LEU A 100 -5.41 -2.50 10.06
CA LEU A 100 -6.85 -2.73 9.98
C LEU A 100 -7.22 -3.60 8.78
N ALA A 101 -6.59 -3.41 7.61
CA ALA A 101 -6.81 -4.22 6.42
C ALA A 101 -6.50 -5.69 6.68
N ALA A 102 -5.34 -6.01 7.27
CA ALA A 102 -4.97 -7.36 7.63
C ALA A 102 -5.98 -7.98 8.63
N LYS A 103 -6.36 -7.24 9.69
CA LYS A 103 -7.37 -7.68 10.67
C LYS A 103 -8.76 -7.90 10.05
N ARG A 104 -9.15 -7.10 9.04
CA ARG A 104 -10.40 -7.29 8.28
C ARG A 104 -10.40 -8.56 7.45
N LEU A 105 -9.23 -8.96 6.97
CA LEU A 105 -9.02 -10.21 6.22
C LEU A 105 -8.72 -11.41 7.13
N SER A 106 -8.78 -11.23 8.46
CA SER A 106 -8.50 -12.25 9.49
C SER A 106 -7.03 -12.73 9.52
N ALA A 107 -6.10 -11.97 8.97
CA ALA A 107 -4.68 -12.24 9.14
C ALA A 107 -4.19 -11.83 10.54
N ASP A 108 -3.15 -12.52 11.01
CA ASP A 108 -2.39 -12.11 12.19
C ASP A 108 -1.51 -10.91 11.83
N THR A 109 -1.29 -10.01 12.81
CA THR A 109 -0.54 -8.77 12.55
C THR A 109 0.50 -8.50 13.62
N MET A 110 1.69 -8.10 13.19
CA MET A 110 2.74 -7.57 14.05
C MET A 110 3.12 -6.17 13.54
N THR A 111 3.07 -5.17 14.43
CA THR A 111 3.46 -3.79 14.06
C THR A 111 4.70 -3.38 14.83
N ILE A 112 5.77 -3.03 14.10
CA ILE A 112 7.06 -2.61 14.62
C ILE A 112 7.32 -1.18 14.16
N LYS A 113 7.60 -0.31 15.11
CA LYS A 113 8.03 1.08 14.86
C LYS A 113 9.51 1.20 15.22
N SER A 114 10.26 2.04 14.49
CA SER A 114 11.67 2.27 14.80
C SER A 114 11.87 2.81 16.21
N ALA A 115 11.07 3.79 16.61
CA ALA A 115 11.15 4.36 17.96
C ALA A 115 10.85 3.31 19.04
N GLY A 116 11.82 3.09 19.93
CA GLY A 116 11.73 2.11 21.03
C GLY A 116 12.06 0.68 20.63
N SER A 117 12.61 0.44 19.43
CA SER A 117 13.04 -0.87 18.95
C SER A 117 14.58 -1.00 18.92
N SER A 118 15.09 -2.17 18.50
CA SER A 118 16.53 -2.40 18.28
C SER A 118 17.16 -1.48 17.23
N VAL A 119 16.34 -0.90 16.36
CA VAL A 119 16.75 0.11 15.36
C VAL A 119 17.38 1.33 16.04
N ASP A 120 16.84 1.79 17.17
CA ASP A 120 17.40 2.91 17.95
C ASP A 120 18.79 2.59 18.50
N LYS A 121 19.17 1.31 18.56
CA LYS A 121 20.48 0.83 18.99
C LYS A 121 21.48 0.68 17.83
N GLY A 122 21.08 1.08 16.60
CA GLY A 122 21.93 1.02 15.39
C GLY A 122 21.84 -0.27 14.60
N GLU A 123 20.82 -1.12 14.82
CA GLU A 123 20.59 -2.32 14.00
C GLU A 123 20.32 -1.92 12.55
N SER A 124 20.98 -2.61 11.60
CA SER A 124 20.79 -2.34 10.18
C SER A 124 19.41 -2.85 9.70
N LEU A 125 18.85 -2.22 8.65
CA LEU A 125 17.61 -2.71 8.03
C LEU A 125 17.71 -4.17 7.59
N LYS A 126 18.90 -4.59 7.12
CA LYS A 126 19.16 -5.99 6.72
C LYS A 126 19.02 -6.94 7.92
N ASP A 127 19.65 -6.62 9.04
CA ASP A 127 19.62 -7.47 10.23
C ASP A 127 18.22 -7.52 10.85
N THR A 128 17.53 -6.38 10.89
CA THR A 128 16.10 -6.32 11.27
C THR A 128 15.26 -7.22 10.36
N ALA A 129 15.45 -7.14 9.04
CA ALA A 129 14.70 -7.95 8.09
C ALA A 129 14.96 -9.46 8.26
N LEU A 130 16.22 -9.86 8.50
CA LEU A 130 16.60 -11.25 8.79
C LEU A 130 16.00 -11.75 10.12
N THR A 131 16.02 -10.92 11.16
CA THR A 131 15.40 -11.23 12.46
C THR A 131 13.90 -11.44 12.31
N LEU A 132 13.21 -10.57 11.56
CA LEU A 132 11.79 -10.72 11.30
C LEU A 132 11.48 -11.92 10.41
N GLY A 133 12.36 -12.22 9.45
CA GLY A 133 12.27 -13.41 8.60
C GLY A 133 12.23 -14.71 9.39
N ALA A 134 12.90 -14.76 10.57
CA ALA A 134 12.88 -15.93 11.45
C ALA A 134 11.50 -16.23 12.08
N TYR A 135 10.56 -15.27 12.03
CA TYR A 135 9.17 -15.50 12.43
C TYR A 135 8.27 -15.99 11.27
N ASP A 136 8.88 -16.25 10.11
CA ASP A 136 8.22 -16.74 8.90
C ASP A 136 6.98 -15.90 8.48
N PRO A 137 7.13 -14.55 8.32
CA PRO A 137 6.02 -13.72 7.91
C PRO A 137 5.69 -13.93 6.43
N ASP A 138 4.41 -13.93 6.10
CA ASP A 138 3.98 -14.01 4.71
C ASP A 138 4.15 -12.67 3.97
N VAL A 139 3.93 -11.55 4.68
CA VAL A 139 4.08 -10.19 4.12
C VAL A 139 4.81 -9.27 5.09
N ILE A 140 5.77 -8.51 4.57
CA ILE A 140 6.37 -7.35 5.24
C ILE A 140 5.92 -6.08 4.53
N VAL A 141 5.13 -5.26 5.22
CA VAL A 141 4.75 -3.91 4.79
C VAL A 141 5.80 -2.95 5.31
N LEU A 142 6.62 -2.40 4.41
CA LEU A 142 7.76 -1.57 4.78
C LEU A 142 7.54 -0.09 4.47
N ARG A 143 7.80 0.79 5.45
CA ARG A 143 7.98 2.22 5.25
C ARG A 143 9.33 2.68 5.77
N HIS A 144 10.16 3.29 4.91
CA HIS A 144 11.54 3.63 5.23
C HIS A 144 11.96 4.99 4.64
N PRO A 145 12.83 5.78 5.31
CA PRO A 145 13.32 7.06 4.77
C PRO A 145 14.28 6.92 3.59
N GLN A 146 14.94 5.77 3.43
CA GLN A 146 15.88 5.53 2.34
C GLN A 146 15.19 4.89 1.13
N ILE A 147 15.53 5.41 -0.05
CA ILE A 147 15.13 4.84 -1.35
C ILE A 147 15.75 3.44 -1.52
N GLY A 148 15.00 2.50 -2.09
CA GLY A 148 15.47 1.14 -2.36
C GLY A 148 15.40 0.18 -1.16
N SER A 149 14.94 0.65 -0.02
CA SER A 149 14.77 -0.20 1.17
C SER A 149 13.83 -1.38 0.96
N PRO A 150 12.68 -1.26 0.26
CA PRO A 150 11.81 -2.41 -0.02
C PRO A 150 12.49 -3.46 -0.91
N GLN A 151 13.29 -3.04 -1.88
CA GLN A 151 14.08 -3.96 -2.72
C GLN A 151 15.13 -4.71 -1.92
N LEU A 152 15.77 -4.03 -0.94
CA LEU A 152 16.72 -4.69 -0.04
C LEU A 152 16.04 -5.78 0.78
N VAL A 153 14.91 -5.48 1.41
CA VAL A 153 14.14 -6.45 2.21
C VAL A 153 13.67 -7.62 1.36
N ALA A 154 13.17 -7.36 0.14
CA ALA A 154 12.73 -8.39 -0.79
C ALA A 154 13.85 -9.36 -1.24
N ARG A 155 15.13 -8.95 -1.14
CA ARG A 155 16.29 -9.80 -1.47
C ARG A 155 16.77 -10.68 -0.32
N VAL A 156 16.45 -10.30 0.91
CA VAL A 156 17.02 -10.95 2.11
C VAL A 156 15.98 -11.73 2.92
N THR A 157 14.70 -11.67 2.52
CA THR A 157 13.61 -12.44 3.17
C THR A 157 12.80 -13.20 2.13
N ASP A 158 12.15 -14.27 2.57
CA ASP A 158 11.21 -15.03 1.74
C ASP A 158 9.81 -14.44 1.72
N ALA A 159 9.51 -13.48 2.60
CA ALA A 159 8.24 -12.79 2.68
C ALA A 159 7.93 -11.97 1.42
N HIS A 160 6.65 -11.83 1.09
CA HIS A 160 6.21 -10.81 0.16
C HIS A 160 6.49 -9.41 0.72
N VAL A 161 6.84 -8.44 -0.12
CA VAL A 161 7.13 -7.08 0.33
C VAL A 161 6.17 -6.08 -0.31
N VAL A 162 5.54 -5.26 0.54
CA VAL A 162 4.67 -4.16 0.12
C VAL A 162 5.30 -2.84 0.54
N ASN A 163 5.60 -1.98 -0.44
CA ASN A 163 6.15 -0.65 -0.20
C ASN A 163 5.06 0.31 0.32
N ALA A 164 5.16 0.71 1.58
CA ALA A 164 4.30 1.72 2.22
C ALA A 164 4.93 3.14 2.19
N GLY A 165 5.94 3.34 1.36
CA GLY A 165 6.64 4.59 1.11
C GLY A 165 8.13 4.54 1.44
N ASP A 166 8.98 4.72 0.42
CA ASP A 166 10.43 4.75 0.54
C ASP A 166 11.01 6.10 0.10
N GLY A 167 11.55 6.86 1.05
CA GLY A 167 12.17 8.16 0.82
C GLY A 167 11.32 9.11 -0.03
N LYS A 168 11.91 9.62 -1.12
CA LYS A 168 11.24 10.46 -2.14
C LYS A 168 10.82 9.63 -3.37
N HIS A 169 10.91 8.29 -3.33
CA HIS A 169 10.82 7.43 -4.51
C HIS A 169 9.39 6.98 -4.81
N GLN A 170 8.79 6.07 -4.02
CA GLN A 170 7.49 5.47 -4.34
C GLN A 170 6.57 5.34 -3.12
N HIS A 171 5.26 5.36 -3.39
CA HIS A 171 4.20 4.96 -2.46
C HIS A 171 3.05 4.32 -3.25
N PRO A 172 3.24 3.11 -3.79
CA PRO A 172 2.32 2.51 -4.76
C PRO A 172 0.89 2.39 -4.23
N THR A 173 0.70 2.00 -2.97
CA THR A 173 -0.64 1.87 -2.40
C THR A 173 -1.36 3.21 -2.19
N GLN A 174 -0.62 4.33 -2.15
CA GLN A 174 -1.24 5.66 -2.16
C GLN A 174 -1.78 5.97 -3.57
N ALA A 175 -0.99 5.75 -4.62
CA ALA A 175 -1.46 5.98 -5.98
C ALA A 175 -2.68 5.09 -6.32
N LEU A 176 -2.67 3.82 -5.91
CA LEU A 176 -3.81 2.92 -6.13
C LEU A 176 -5.08 3.38 -5.41
N LEU A 177 -4.98 3.83 -4.14
CA LEU A 177 -6.17 4.34 -3.42
C LEU A 177 -6.67 5.65 -4.01
N ASP A 178 -5.79 6.47 -4.56
CA ASP A 178 -6.15 7.72 -5.21
C ASP A 178 -6.88 7.44 -6.54
N LEU A 179 -6.37 6.51 -7.36
CA LEU A 179 -7.09 6.03 -8.55
C LEU A 179 -8.48 5.47 -8.20
N TYR A 180 -8.56 4.65 -7.16
CA TYR A 180 -9.83 4.11 -6.69
C TYR A 180 -10.80 5.22 -6.27
N THR A 181 -10.31 6.20 -5.50
CA THR A 181 -11.12 7.34 -5.05
C THR A 181 -11.65 8.17 -6.24
N ILE A 182 -10.79 8.44 -7.23
CA ILE A 182 -11.19 9.16 -8.45
C ILE A 182 -12.24 8.35 -9.22
N GLN A 183 -12.02 7.07 -9.43
CA GLN A 183 -12.94 6.21 -10.16
C GLN A 183 -14.33 6.16 -9.52
N GLN A 184 -14.42 6.11 -8.18
CA GLN A 184 -15.69 6.01 -7.46
C GLN A 184 -16.45 7.34 -7.35
N HIS A 185 -15.75 8.48 -7.37
CA HIS A 185 -16.35 9.79 -7.04
C HIS A 185 -16.29 10.83 -8.14
N VAL A 186 -15.51 10.58 -9.20
CA VAL A 186 -15.40 11.47 -10.37
C VAL A 186 -15.90 10.76 -11.62
N GLY A 187 -15.44 9.53 -11.88
CA GLY A 187 -15.86 8.75 -13.03
C GLY A 187 -14.75 7.87 -13.62
N PRO A 188 -14.98 7.31 -14.82
CA PRO A 188 -13.99 6.48 -15.51
C PRO A 188 -12.64 7.22 -15.61
N LEU A 189 -11.55 6.50 -15.36
CA LEU A 189 -10.21 7.11 -15.27
C LEU A 189 -9.70 7.62 -16.62
N GLU A 190 -9.96 6.88 -17.70
CA GLU A 190 -9.45 7.21 -19.03
C GLU A 190 -9.98 8.56 -19.53
N GLY A 191 -9.06 9.45 -19.92
CA GLY A 191 -9.37 10.77 -20.43
C GLY A 191 -9.58 11.85 -19.37
N LEU A 192 -9.68 11.50 -18.07
CA LEU A 192 -9.72 12.50 -16.99
C LEU A 192 -8.43 13.32 -16.96
N HIS A 193 -8.56 14.55 -16.47
CA HIS A 193 -7.44 15.44 -16.24
C HIS A 193 -7.25 15.71 -14.75
N VAL A 194 -6.05 15.45 -14.23
CA VAL A 194 -5.67 15.71 -12.83
C VAL A 194 -4.53 16.74 -12.79
N ALA A 195 -4.73 17.82 -12.07
CA ALA A 195 -3.67 18.78 -11.76
C ALA A 195 -3.06 18.46 -10.40
N ILE A 196 -1.77 18.11 -10.35
CA ILE A 196 -1.02 17.90 -9.10
C ILE A 196 -0.32 19.19 -8.72
N VAL A 197 -0.68 19.79 -7.58
CA VAL A 197 -0.24 21.12 -7.17
C VAL A 197 0.67 21.07 -5.96
N GLY A 198 1.83 21.72 -6.04
CA GLY A 198 2.69 21.99 -4.88
C GLY A 198 4.11 21.46 -4.98
N ASP A 199 4.61 20.83 -3.91
CA ASP A 199 5.98 20.29 -3.84
C ASP A 199 6.07 18.92 -4.54
N VAL A 200 6.20 18.96 -5.86
CA VAL A 200 6.32 17.77 -6.70
C VAL A 200 7.71 17.13 -6.55
N LEU A 201 8.76 17.94 -6.49
CA LEU A 201 10.15 17.49 -6.48
C LEU A 201 10.46 16.52 -5.34
N HIS A 202 9.91 16.75 -4.15
CA HIS A 202 10.15 15.95 -2.95
C HIS A 202 9.04 14.92 -2.68
N SER A 203 8.03 14.85 -3.56
CA SER A 203 6.85 14.02 -3.33
C SER A 203 6.97 12.63 -3.95
N ARG A 204 7.10 11.59 -3.10
CA ARG A 204 6.97 10.20 -3.54
C ARG A 204 5.55 9.88 -4.06
N VAL A 205 4.55 10.61 -3.58
CA VAL A 205 3.17 10.44 -4.03
C VAL A 205 3.01 10.92 -5.46
N ALA A 206 3.54 12.10 -5.80
CA ALA A 206 3.51 12.61 -7.17
C ALA A 206 4.20 11.63 -8.15
N ARG A 207 5.36 11.06 -7.76
CA ARG A 207 6.06 10.05 -8.60
C ARG A 207 5.21 8.83 -8.89
N SER A 208 4.57 8.28 -7.86
CA SER A 208 3.69 7.13 -8.03
C SER A 208 2.43 7.46 -8.81
N LEU A 209 1.84 8.67 -8.59
CA LEU A 209 0.64 9.11 -9.30
C LEU A 209 0.88 9.30 -10.79
N VAL A 210 1.96 9.99 -11.19
CA VAL A 210 2.26 10.21 -12.62
C VAL A 210 2.40 8.88 -13.35
N GLN A 211 3.11 7.92 -12.77
CA GLN A 211 3.24 6.58 -13.35
C GLN A 211 1.88 5.85 -13.41
N ALA A 212 1.09 5.93 -12.34
CA ALA A 212 -0.22 5.29 -12.28
C ALA A 212 -1.21 5.92 -13.28
N PHE A 213 -1.20 7.24 -13.42
CA PHE A 213 -2.02 7.96 -14.38
C PHE A 213 -1.68 7.60 -15.83
N ALA A 214 -0.39 7.50 -16.15
CA ALA A 214 0.05 7.05 -17.47
C ALA A 214 -0.45 5.64 -17.82
N LEU A 215 -0.47 4.71 -16.84
CA LEU A 215 -0.98 3.35 -17.05
C LEU A 215 -2.47 3.30 -17.39
N VAL A 216 -3.28 4.21 -16.82
CA VAL A 216 -4.74 4.15 -16.96
C VAL A 216 -5.32 5.25 -17.86
N GLY A 217 -4.47 6.01 -18.55
CA GLY A 217 -4.91 7.02 -19.52
C GLY A 217 -5.44 8.32 -18.91
N VAL A 218 -5.04 8.65 -17.66
CA VAL A 218 -5.33 9.94 -17.02
C VAL A 218 -4.30 10.97 -17.48
N ARG A 219 -4.74 12.12 -17.97
CA ARG A 219 -3.87 13.26 -18.24
C ARG A 219 -3.45 13.92 -16.94
N CYS A 220 -2.16 14.25 -16.81
CA CYS A 220 -1.60 14.86 -15.62
C CYS A 220 -0.87 16.17 -15.94
N THR A 221 -1.17 17.23 -15.20
CA THR A 221 -0.41 18.47 -15.21
C THR A 221 0.16 18.76 -13.82
N LEU A 222 1.47 18.99 -13.75
CA LEU A 222 2.18 19.34 -12.52
C LEU A 222 2.24 20.87 -12.40
N VAL A 223 1.74 21.41 -11.28
CA VAL A 223 1.63 22.86 -11.06
C VAL A 223 2.36 23.25 -9.78
N GLY A 224 3.24 24.24 -9.84
CA GLY A 224 3.93 24.70 -8.63
C GLY A 224 5.06 25.68 -8.88
N PRO A 225 5.78 26.07 -7.80
CA PRO A 225 6.98 26.89 -7.94
C PRO A 225 8.00 26.21 -8.86
N PRO A 226 8.67 26.94 -9.76
CA PRO A 226 9.67 26.35 -10.67
C PRO A 226 10.77 25.55 -9.94
N ALA A 227 11.17 25.97 -8.73
CA ALA A 227 12.17 25.27 -7.93
C ALA A 227 11.67 23.97 -7.29
N LEU A 228 10.34 23.74 -7.24
CA LEU A 228 9.69 22.55 -6.72
C LEU A 228 9.14 21.64 -7.83
N LEU A 229 9.34 22.01 -9.09
CA LEU A 229 9.04 21.17 -10.25
C LEU A 229 10.30 20.44 -10.69
N PRO A 230 10.25 19.14 -10.96
CA PRO A 230 11.38 18.38 -11.51
C PRO A 230 11.62 18.80 -12.97
N ARG A 231 12.82 18.52 -13.49
CA ARG A 231 13.15 18.85 -14.90
C ARG A 231 12.46 17.93 -15.91
N ASP A 232 12.29 16.68 -15.54
CA ASP A 232 11.62 15.65 -16.34
C ASP A 232 10.88 14.70 -15.42
N PHE A 233 9.58 14.48 -15.68
CA PHE A 233 8.73 13.67 -14.81
C PHE A 233 7.63 12.92 -15.57
N GLY A 234 7.66 12.97 -16.91
CA GLY A 234 6.68 12.28 -17.76
C GLY A 234 5.26 12.87 -17.71
N ALA A 235 5.13 14.18 -17.38
CA ALA A 235 3.87 14.91 -17.36
C ALA A 235 4.11 16.39 -17.71
N ASP A 236 3.09 17.07 -18.18
CA ASP A 236 3.13 18.51 -18.44
C ASP A 236 3.38 19.30 -17.15
N MET A 237 4.15 20.37 -17.24
CA MET A 237 4.53 21.17 -16.07
C MET A 237 4.33 22.66 -16.32
N THR A 238 3.80 23.36 -15.32
CA THR A 238 3.64 24.82 -15.35
C THR A 238 3.74 25.44 -13.95
N SER A 239 4.19 26.68 -13.90
CA SER A 239 4.10 27.49 -12.67
C SER A 239 2.83 28.34 -12.59
N ASP A 240 2.01 28.32 -13.64
CA ASP A 240 0.73 29.03 -13.68
C ASP A 240 -0.34 28.25 -12.92
N ILE A 241 -0.82 28.82 -11.83
CA ILE A 241 -1.86 28.21 -10.99
C ILE A 241 -3.21 28.10 -11.70
N ASP A 242 -3.49 28.98 -12.67
CA ASP A 242 -4.76 28.96 -13.40
C ASP A 242 -4.92 27.69 -14.26
N ALA A 243 -3.84 26.97 -14.56
CA ALA A 243 -3.89 25.67 -15.23
C ALA A 243 -4.74 24.61 -14.48
N ILE A 244 -4.98 24.79 -13.17
CA ILE A 244 -5.86 23.87 -12.41
C ILE A 244 -7.32 23.97 -12.87
N ARG A 245 -7.73 25.06 -13.51
CA ARG A 245 -9.12 25.29 -13.92
C ARG A 245 -9.59 24.29 -14.99
N ASP A 246 -8.67 23.75 -15.77
CA ASP A 246 -8.99 22.75 -16.82
C ASP A 246 -9.03 21.31 -16.29
N ALA A 247 -8.59 21.09 -15.05
CA ALA A 247 -8.56 19.76 -14.45
C ALA A 247 -9.94 19.35 -13.88
N ASP A 248 -10.23 18.06 -13.91
CA ASP A 248 -11.39 17.47 -13.24
C ASP A 248 -11.13 17.31 -11.73
N VAL A 249 -9.86 17.06 -11.37
CA VAL A 249 -9.41 16.89 -10.00
C VAL A 249 -8.17 17.75 -9.75
N VAL A 250 -8.17 18.46 -8.62
CA VAL A 250 -7.00 19.16 -8.09
C VAL A 250 -6.41 18.35 -6.95
N TYR A 251 -5.25 17.77 -7.19
CA TYR A 251 -4.52 16.98 -6.20
C TYR A 251 -3.44 17.82 -5.52
N VAL A 252 -3.67 18.20 -4.27
CA VAL A 252 -2.82 19.13 -3.54
C VAL A 252 -1.74 18.38 -2.78
N LEU A 253 -0.47 18.77 -2.93
CA LEU A 253 0.65 18.21 -2.21
C LEU A 253 1.04 19.08 -1.01
N ARG A 254 1.39 18.42 0.09
CA ARG A 254 1.98 19.08 1.24
C ARG A 254 3.38 19.60 0.92
N MET A 255 3.72 20.80 1.36
CA MET A 255 5.11 21.26 1.36
C MET A 255 5.94 20.41 2.34
N GLN A 256 7.01 19.78 1.84
CA GLN A 256 7.78 18.77 2.57
C GLN A 256 9.08 19.36 3.15
N ASN A 257 8.95 20.33 4.06
CA ASN A 257 10.09 21.03 4.67
C ASN A 257 11.14 20.07 5.27
N GLU A 258 10.70 18.93 5.81
CA GLU A 258 11.57 17.90 6.39
C GLU A 258 12.44 17.14 5.37
N ARG A 259 12.14 17.28 4.08
CA ARG A 259 12.88 16.65 2.97
C ARG A 259 13.67 17.63 2.13
N MET A 260 13.55 18.92 2.42
CA MET A 260 14.33 19.97 1.76
C MET A 260 15.74 20.00 2.35
N GLU A 261 16.71 20.32 1.52
CA GLU A 261 18.08 20.51 1.97
C GLU A 261 18.17 21.74 2.88
N THR A 262 18.90 21.62 4.00
CA THR A 262 19.08 22.72 4.94
C THR A 262 19.78 23.89 4.24
N GLY A 263 19.15 25.06 4.24
CA GLY A 263 19.65 26.27 3.61
C GLY A 263 19.26 26.48 2.14
N ALA A 264 18.55 25.54 1.51
CA ALA A 264 18.02 25.74 0.17
C ALA A 264 16.71 26.51 0.20
N ASN A 265 16.66 27.65 -0.51
CA ASN A 265 15.46 28.47 -0.64
C ASN A 265 14.64 28.04 -1.86
N TYR A 266 13.80 27.01 -1.70
CA TYR A 266 12.91 26.54 -2.78
C TYR A 266 11.75 27.51 -3.04
N VAL A 267 11.35 28.28 -2.03
CA VAL A 267 10.34 29.34 -2.11
C VAL A 267 10.81 30.52 -1.24
N PRO A 268 10.51 31.77 -1.63
CA PRO A 268 10.94 32.96 -0.88
C PRO A 268 10.36 33.00 0.54
N SER A 269 9.10 32.57 0.71
CA SER A 269 8.45 32.43 2.01
C SER A 269 7.22 31.53 1.92
N ILE A 270 6.79 30.96 3.06
CA ILE A 270 5.51 30.24 3.16
C ILE A 270 4.33 31.13 2.77
N ARG A 271 4.37 32.42 3.14
CA ARG A 271 3.32 33.40 2.79
C ARG A 271 3.22 33.60 1.28
N GLU A 272 4.35 33.72 0.60
CA GLU A 272 4.36 33.85 -0.86
C GLU A 272 3.91 32.57 -1.55
N TYR A 273 4.34 31.42 -1.06
CA TYR A 273 3.86 30.13 -1.53
C TYR A 273 2.34 30.04 -1.44
N SER A 274 1.76 30.29 -0.26
CA SER A 274 0.31 30.27 -0.04
C SER A 274 -0.43 31.26 -0.94
N ALA A 275 0.11 32.47 -1.10
CA ALA A 275 -0.50 33.49 -1.95
C ALA A 275 -0.51 33.11 -3.43
N ARG A 276 0.52 32.40 -3.93
CA ARG A 276 0.66 32.05 -5.35
C ARG A 276 0.08 30.68 -5.71
N TRP A 277 0.27 29.66 -4.88
CA TRP A 277 -0.07 28.26 -5.18
C TRP A 277 -1.02 27.59 -4.17
N GLY A 278 -1.37 28.27 -3.06
CA GLY A 278 -2.37 27.76 -2.13
C GLY A 278 -3.74 27.63 -2.80
N ILE A 279 -4.41 26.51 -2.60
CA ILE A 279 -5.74 26.24 -3.18
C ILE A 279 -6.81 26.90 -2.32
N THR A 280 -7.52 27.89 -2.91
CA THR A 280 -8.62 28.61 -2.28
C THR A 280 -9.93 28.36 -3.04
N PRO A 281 -11.11 28.62 -2.45
CA PRO A 281 -12.39 28.43 -3.15
C PRO A 281 -12.49 29.23 -4.45
N GLU A 282 -11.89 30.43 -4.49
CA GLU A 282 -11.95 31.34 -5.63
C GLU A 282 -11.15 30.84 -6.85
N ARG A 283 -10.23 29.91 -6.63
CA ARG A 283 -9.42 29.28 -7.70
C ARG A 283 -10.08 28.06 -8.32
N LEU A 284 -11.02 27.46 -7.62
CA LEU A 284 -11.68 26.24 -8.06
C LEU A 284 -12.91 26.53 -8.92
N ARG A 285 -13.18 25.65 -9.88
CA ARG A 285 -14.47 25.63 -10.59
C ARG A 285 -15.56 24.99 -9.70
N PRO A 286 -16.83 25.37 -9.83
CA PRO A 286 -17.93 24.64 -9.19
C PRO A 286 -17.89 23.15 -9.55
N GLY A 287 -18.01 22.27 -8.56
CA GLY A 287 -18.01 20.82 -8.71
C GLY A 287 -16.64 20.17 -8.90
N GLN A 288 -15.56 20.95 -9.01
CA GLN A 288 -14.20 20.43 -9.15
C GLN A 288 -13.73 19.73 -7.87
N LYS A 289 -13.33 18.48 -7.97
CA LYS A 289 -12.93 17.69 -6.80
C LYS A 289 -11.50 18.00 -6.33
N VAL A 290 -11.31 17.97 -5.01
CA VAL A 290 -10.03 18.26 -4.38
C VAL A 290 -9.56 17.04 -3.58
N MET A 291 -8.29 16.68 -3.75
CA MET A 291 -7.65 15.56 -3.07
C MET A 291 -6.36 16.00 -2.37
N HIS A 292 -5.98 15.27 -1.32
CA HIS A 292 -4.73 15.52 -0.59
C HIS A 292 -4.25 14.25 0.13
N PRO A 293 -2.99 13.82 0.02
CA PRO A 293 -2.52 12.57 0.62
C PRO A 293 -2.37 12.68 2.15
N GLY A 294 -2.44 13.90 2.68
CA GLY A 294 -2.25 14.23 4.09
C GLY A 294 -0.84 13.94 4.65
N PRO A 295 -0.52 14.51 5.82
CA PRO A 295 -1.29 15.53 6.55
C PRO A 295 -1.34 16.87 5.80
N MET A 296 -2.38 17.68 6.02
CA MET A 296 -2.53 18.99 5.41
C MET A 296 -1.93 20.07 6.30
N ASN A 297 -1.24 21.06 5.70
CA ASN A 297 -0.91 22.34 6.34
C ASN A 297 -1.98 23.36 5.96
N ARG A 298 -3.08 23.38 6.72
CA ARG A 298 -4.22 24.28 6.48
C ARG A 298 -3.77 25.73 6.51
N GLY A 299 -4.20 26.52 5.51
CA GLY A 299 -3.77 27.91 5.32
C GLY A 299 -2.41 28.07 4.61
N VAL A 300 -1.75 26.98 4.25
CA VAL A 300 -0.52 26.99 3.44
C VAL A 300 -0.81 26.50 2.02
N GLU A 301 -0.87 25.19 1.81
CA GLU A 301 -1.16 24.60 0.50
C GLU A 301 -2.65 24.50 0.19
N ILE A 302 -3.51 24.52 1.23
CA ILE A 302 -4.96 24.40 1.08
C ILE A 302 -5.69 25.27 2.10
N ASP A 303 -6.66 26.06 1.64
CA ASP A 303 -7.55 26.83 2.50
C ASP A 303 -8.45 25.88 3.33
N PRO A 304 -8.67 26.14 4.63
CA PRO A 304 -9.59 25.35 5.45
C PRO A 304 -10.99 25.19 4.84
N ARG A 305 -11.51 26.24 4.17
CA ARG A 305 -12.82 26.22 3.50
C ARG A 305 -12.87 25.18 2.37
N VAL A 306 -11.76 24.99 1.65
CA VAL A 306 -11.64 23.97 0.60
C VAL A 306 -11.50 22.58 1.23
N ALA A 307 -10.63 22.45 2.23
CA ALA A 307 -10.39 21.18 2.90
C ALA A 307 -11.65 20.57 3.55
N ASP A 308 -12.56 21.43 4.02
CA ASP A 308 -13.82 21.04 4.68
C ASP A 308 -15.04 21.13 3.76
N SER A 309 -14.84 21.40 2.47
CA SER A 309 -15.93 21.50 1.49
C SER A 309 -16.47 20.12 1.09
N VAL A 310 -17.65 20.10 0.50
CA VAL A 310 -18.27 18.88 -0.08
C VAL A 310 -17.51 18.34 -1.31
N GLU A 311 -16.66 19.15 -1.90
CA GLU A 311 -15.83 18.76 -3.03
C GLU A 311 -14.51 18.09 -2.59
N SER A 312 -14.19 18.17 -1.30
CA SER A 312 -13.00 17.54 -0.72
C SER A 312 -13.17 16.02 -0.57
N LEU A 313 -12.31 15.27 -1.22
CA LEU A 313 -12.27 13.80 -1.13
C LEU A 313 -11.26 13.27 -0.10
N VAL A 314 -10.70 14.12 0.76
CA VAL A 314 -9.62 13.77 1.69
C VAL A 314 -10.02 12.67 2.67
N GLU A 315 -11.21 12.74 3.27
CA GLU A 315 -11.71 11.69 4.14
C GLU A 315 -12.07 10.42 3.36
N THR A 316 -12.60 10.58 2.15
CA THR A 316 -12.89 9.48 1.24
C THR A 316 -11.62 8.71 0.88
N GLN A 317 -10.48 9.41 0.60
CA GLN A 317 -9.18 8.76 0.39
C GLN A 317 -8.78 7.88 1.58
N VAL A 318 -9.10 8.25 2.82
CA VAL A 318 -8.81 7.43 4.01
C VAL A 318 -9.63 6.13 3.99
N ARG A 319 -10.91 6.21 3.61
CA ARG A 319 -11.79 5.03 3.47
C ARG A 319 -11.34 4.13 2.32
N SER A 320 -11.08 4.71 1.16
CA SER A 320 -10.52 4.00 -0.01
C SER A 320 -9.19 3.32 0.33
N GLY A 321 -8.38 3.96 1.18
CA GLY A 321 -7.11 3.40 1.64
C GLY A 321 -7.25 2.07 2.38
N LEU A 322 -8.34 1.85 3.11
CA LEU A 322 -8.59 0.58 3.77
C LEU A 322 -8.86 -0.54 2.75
N VAL A 323 -9.82 -0.34 1.86
CA VAL A 323 -10.25 -1.39 0.93
C VAL A 323 -9.19 -1.71 -0.13
N VAL A 324 -8.44 -0.68 -0.59
CA VAL A 324 -7.32 -0.89 -1.52
C VAL A 324 -6.17 -1.64 -0.86
N ARG A 325 -5.85 -1.37 0.42
CA ARG A 325 -4.84 -2.14 1.14
C ARG A 325 -5.29 -3.56 1.45
N MET A 326 -6.58 -3.80 1.68
CA MET A 326 -7.14 -5.16 1.71
C MET A 326 -6.91 -5.86 0.36
N ALA A 327 -7.23 -5.20 -0.75
CA ALA A 327 -7.02 -5.75 -2.09
C ALA A 327 -5.53 -6.07 -2.37
N VAL A 328 -4.62 -5.18 -2.00
CA VAL A 328 -3.17 -5.40 -2.16
C VAL A 328 -2.69 -6.60 -1.33
N LEU A 329 -3.03 -6.67 -0.04
CA LEU A 329 -2.64 -7.80 0.80
C LEU A 329 -3.22 -9.12 0.27
N TYR A 330 -4.46 -9.11 -0.16
CA TYR A 330 -5.10 -10.26 -0.76
C TYR A 330 -4.40 -10.70 -2.05
N ASP A 331 -4.10 -9.75 -2.95
CA ASP A 331 -3.47 -10.01 -4.24
C ASP A 331 -2.06 -10.62 -4.11
N VAL A 332 -1.21 -10.03 -3.27
CA VAL A 332 0.16 -10.52 -3.08
C VAL A 332 0.23 -11.89 -2.40
N LEU A 333 -0.78 -12.27 -1.60
CA LEU A 333 -0.82 -13.52 -0.86
C LEU A 333 -1.56 -14.65 -1.58
N THR A 334 -2.53 -14.33 -2.47
CA THR A 334 -3.37 -15.34 -3.11
C THR A 334 -3.20 -15.44 -4.62
N GLY A 335 -2.38 -14.57 -5.23
CA GLY A 335 -2.11 -14.60 -6.69
C GLY A 335 -3.21 -14.05 -7.57
N GLY A 336 -4.20 -13.36 -7.02
CA GLY A 336 -5.19 -12.62 -7.82
C GLY A 336 -6.55 -13.33 -8.04
N PRO A 337 -7.15 -13.32 -9.24
CA PRO A 337 -8.61 -13.41 -9.44
C PRO A 337 -9.29 -14.73 -9.09
N VAL A 338 -8.56 -15.83 -8.87
CA VAL A 338 -9.16 -17.14 -8.53
C VAL A 338 -9.92 -17.06 -7.20
N GLY A 339 -9.42 -16.29 -6.25
CA GLY A 339 -10.05 -16.12 -4.93
C GLY A 339 -11.29 -15.22 -4.93
N VAL A 340 -11.41 -14.27 -5.87
CA VAL A 340 -12.57 -13.36 -5.94
C VAL A 340 -13.86 -14.12 -6.28
N ARG A 341 -13.77 -15.14 -7.13
CA ARG A 341 -14.92 -16.04 -7.42
C ARG A 341 -15.34 -16.81 -6.18
N ASN A 342 -14.40 -17.18 -5.31
CA ASN A 342 -14.70 -17.88 -4.04
C ASN A 342 -15.27 -16.93 -2.98
N LEU A 343 -14.93 -15.63 -3.00
CA LEU A 343 -15.55 -14.64 -2.10
C LEU A 343 -17.04 -14.46 -2.39
N ALA A 344 -17.43 -14.40 -3.68
CA ALA A 344 -18.83 -14.34 -4.09
C ALA A 344 -19.59 -15.63 -3.79
N ALA A 345 -18.92 -16.79 -3.83
CA ALA A 345 -19.53 -18.09 -3.53
C ALA A 345 -19.66 -18.37 -2.02
N ALA A 346 -18.74 -17.87 -1.20
CA ALA A 346 -18.82 -17.98 0.27
C ALA A 346 -19.91 -17.10 0.89
N GLU A 347 -20.47 -16.15 0.14
CA GLU A 347 -21.61 -15.32 0.58
C GLU A 347 -22.97 -16.02 0.43
N VAL A 348 -23.05 -17.19 -0.20
CA VAL A 348 -24.29 -17.94 -0.50
C VAL A 348 -24.45 -19.19 0.38
N ALA A 349 -23.46 -19.55 1.16
CA ALA A 349 -23.47 -20.67 2.12
C ALA A 349 -23.47 -20.15 3.56
#